data_6e0c0c460bc782dd2fd1045572c73f0a
#
_entry.id   6e0c0c460bc782dd2fd1045572c73f0a
#
_cell.length_a   1.000
_cell.length_b   1.000
_cell.length_c   1.000
_cell.angle_alpha   90.00
_cell.angle_beta   90.00
_cell.angle_gamma   90.00
#
_symmetry.space_group_name_H-M   'P 1'
#
loop_
_entity.id
_entity.type
_entity.pdbx_description
1 polymer ?
#
loop_
_entity_poly.entity_id
_entity_poly.type
_entity_poly.pdbx_seq_one_letter_code
_entity_poly.pdbx_strand_id
1 'polypeptide(L)'
;MIYYKDFITEYYKPKNHGHKDNTIFTFDIESTSYLILNGKQYSAMKYLNFSKKEQEQCEFRTCMYIWQMSIEDKVFYGRTWIEFLEFLNTINSINPKAKKYIFVHNLSFEFAFLKSILYFTDVMARTSHKPMKASFMNFEFRCTYFMSNCSLKQLPKVFNLPVEKMVGDLDYSLIRHFNTPLTDIELRYCEYDCLVVYHYIKMELEEYKDIWKIPLTSTGHVRNELKSRINRNFFYKNKVKKSINVDPHVYNLLQDAFAGGYTHSNYIYTDQILNNITSWDFTSSYPFCLLCFPYPATKFQKSNITDINSLDEKFAYLIHIEFYDIDSIYFNHFLSQSKCYRIKNGRYDNGRIISADLIEITVTDIDLKIITSSYNYSGYKILECYWSKYDYLPKEFLEFILEKYKNKTKYKNVKGMEVEYSKEKNKFNSLYGMSVTNTIRDDVVFDPETTLWQELELTNDEIVSKLYDEEKKGFMSFSWRMLLYSMGKI
;
A
#
# COMPACT_ATOMS: atom_id res chain seq x y z
N MET A 1 27.24 1.81 -17.73
CA MET A 1 27.27 2.80 -16.61
C MET A 1 28.55 3.63 -16.65
N ILE A 2 28.51 4.84 -16.08
CA ILE A 2 29.62 5.80 -15.99
C ILE A 2 30.13 5.82 -14.54
N TYR A 3 31.44 5.70 -14.34
CA TYR A 3 31.97 5.86 -12.98
C TYR A 3 31.77 7.30 -12.50
N TYR A 4 31.34 7.53 -11.26
CA TYR A 4 30.92 8.84 -10.79
C TYR A 4 31.97 9.96 -10.95
N LYS A 5 33.27 9.60 -10.90
CA LYS A 5 34.37 10.56 -11.12
C LYS A 5 34.50 11.05 -12.56
N ASP A 6 33.93 10.32 -13.52
CA ASP A 6 33.90 10.69 -14.92
C ASP A 6 32.70 11.58 -15.25
N PHE A 7 31.94 12.02 -14.18
CA PHE A 7 30.85 12.96 -14.34
C PHE A 7 31.36 14.31 -14.82
N ILE A 8 30.69 14.84 -15.83
CA ILE A 8 30.88 16.20 -16.34
C ILE A 8 29.57 16.98 -16.23
N THR A 9 29.65 18.29 -16.07
CA THR A 9 28.49 19.16 -15.85
C THR A 9 27.45 19.12 -16.94
N GLU A 10 27.85 18.80 -18.18
CA GLU A 10 26.95 18.63 -19.33
C GLU A 10 25.97 17.46 -19.18
N TYR A 11 26.24 16.50 -18.29
CA TYR A 11 25.34 15.38 -18.00
C TYR A 11 24.12 15.79 -17.16
N TYR A 12 24.23 16.90 -16.43
CA TYR A 12 23.13 17.41 -15.64
C TYR A 12 22.75 18.83 -16.07
N LYS A 13 21.66 18.93 -16.81
CA LYS A 13 21.04 20.19 -17.20
C LYS A 13 19.74 20.37 -16.44
N PRO A 14 19.74 21.20 -15.37
CA PRO A 14 18.55 21.40 -14.54
C PRO A 14 17.34 21.86 -15.34
N LYS A 15 16.18 21.24 -15.08
CA LYS A 15 14.89 21.59 -15.68
C LYS A 15 14.03 22.29 -14.65
N ASN A 16 14.45 23.50 -14.25
CA ASN A 16 13.84 24.24 -13.15
C ASN A 16 12.45 24.77 -13.48
N HIS A 17 11.53 24.58 -12.53
CA HIS A 17 10.24 25.22 -12.49
C HIS A 17 10.04 25.83 -11.09
N GLY A 18 10.38 27.11 -10.93
CA GLY A 18 10.54 27.75 -9.65
C GLY A 18 11.69 27.15 -8.83
N HIS A 19 11.40 26.77 -7.58
CA HIS A 19 12.38 26.12 -6.68
C HIS A 19 12.39 24.58 -6.76
N LYS A 20 11.93 24.00 -7.87
CA LYS A 20 11.88 22.56 -8.09
C LYS A 20 12.51 22.21 -9.41
N ASP A 21 13.23 21.10 -9.44
CA ASP A 21 13.85 20.58 -10.63
C ASP A 21 13.03 19.41 -11.20
N ASN A 22 12.73 19.49 -12.48
CA ASN A 22 11.93 18.49 -13.19
C ASN A 22 12.80 17.40 -13.86
N THR A 23 14.10 17.38 -13.58
CA THR A 23 15.01 16.32 -14.00
C THR A 23 14.70 15.03 -13.27
N ILE A 24 14.66 13.92 -13.99
CA ILE A 24 14.41 12.60 -13.41
C ILE A 24 15.72 12.04 -12.85
N PHE A 25 15.73 11.73 -11.55
CA PHE A 25 16.80 10.98 -10.89
C PHE A 25 16.24 9.64 -10.42
N THR A 26 17.00 8.57 -10.61
CA THR A 26 16.68 7.25 -10.03
C THR A 26 17.87 6.75 -9.21
N PHE A 27 17.61 5.91 -8.23
CA PHE A 27 18.66 5.36 -7.36
C PHE A 27 18.32 3.92 -7.00
N ASP A 28 19.35 3.10 -6.92
CA ASP A 28 19.29 1.72 -6.50
C ASP A 28 20.63 1.26 -5.93
N ILE A 29 20.66 0.18 -5.17
CA ILE A 29 21.90 -0.41 -4.62
C ILE A 29 21.87 -1.91 -4.76
N GLU A 30 23.09 -2.50 -4.82
CA GLU A 30 23.26 -3.93 -4.61
C GLU A 30 24.05 -4.18 -3.34
N SER A 31 23.61 -5.18 -2.60
CA SER A 31 24.20 -5.56 -1.32
C SER A 31 24.50 -7.04 -1.24
N THR A 32 25.41 -7.38 -0.34
CA THR A 32 25.70 -8.77 0.01
C THR A 32 25.45 -9.00 1.48
N SER A 33 24.81 -10.13 1.81
CA SER A 33 24.66 -10.60 3.20
C SER A 33 25.53 -11.81 3.41
N TYR A 34 26.31 -11.79 4.47
CA TYR A 34 27.24 -12.87 4.82
C TYR A 34 27.27 -13.11 6.32
N LEU A 35 27.79 -14.27 6.69
CA LEU A 35 27.98 -14.70 8.07
C LEU A 35 29.45 -14.73 8.40
N ILE A 36 29.80 -14.39 9.63
CA ILE A 36 31.12 -14.62 10.20
C ILE A 36 30.98 -15.73 11.23
N LEU A 37 31.71 -16.83 11.04
CA LEU A 37 31.81 -17.95 11.96
C LEU A 37 33.28 -18.33 12.09
N ASN A 38 33.83 -18.31 13.32
CA ASN A 38 35.23 -18.60 13.61
C ASN A 38 36.20 -17.78 12.72
N GLY A 39 35.90 -16.50 12.48
CA GLY A 39 36.71 -15.58 11.68
C GLY A 39 36.66 -15.81 10.17
N LYS A 40 35.85 -16.77 9.68
CA LYS A 40 35.62 -17.02 8.24
C LYS A 40 34.30 -16.46 7.79
N GLN A 41 34.27 -15.96 6.55
CA GLN A 41 33.07 -15.45 5.92
C GLN A 41 32.37 -16.56 5.11
N TYR A 42 31.04 -16.62 5.23
CA TYR A 42 30.17 -17.54 4.49
C TYR A 42 28.97 -16.77 3.96
N SER A 43 28.50 -17.12 2.77
CA SER A 43 27.24 -16.57 2.26
C SER A 43 26.10 -16.82 3.26
N ALA A 44 25.24 -15.82 3.48
CA ALA A 44 24.08 -15.95 4.37
C ALA A 44 23.15 -17.11 3.97
N MET A 45 23.13 -17.49 2.69
CA MET A 45 22.36 -18.64 2.20
C MET A 45 22.78 -19.98 2.81
N LYS A 46 24.01 -20.07 3.36
CA LYS A 46 24.51 -21.27 4.01
C LYS A 46 24.09 -21.42 5.48
N TYR A 47 23.38 -20.43 6.05
CA TYR A 47 22.99 -20.43 7.47
C TYR A 47 22.30 -21.73 7.92
N LEU A 48 21.34 -22.21 7.13
CA LEU A 48 20.58 -23.41 7.46
C LEU A 48 21.41 -24.72 7.37
N ASN A 49 22.58 -24.65 6.76
CA ASN A 49 23.50 -25.82 6.65
C ASN A 49 24.38 -25.97 7.90
N PHE A 50 24.40 -25.00 8.80
CA PHE A 50 25.14 -25.05 10.05
C PHE A 50 24.35 -25.75 11.14
N SER A 51 25.06 -26.40 12.09
CA SER A 51 24.44 -26.92 13.30
C SER A 51 23.84 -25.80 14.16
N LYS A 52 22.87 -26.11 15.02
CA LYS A 52 22.25 -25.12 15.91
C LYS A 52 23.27 -24.34 16.73
N LYS A 53 24.31 -25.02 17.25
CA LYS A 53 25.40 -24.40 18.02
C LYS A 53 26.24 -23.43 17.19
N GLU A 54 26.51 -23.74 15.94
CA GLU A 54 27.18 -22.85 15.00
C GLU A 54 26.29 -21.67 14.60
N GLN A 55 24.99 -21.91 14.39
CA GLN A 55 24.02 -20.85 14.08
C GLN A 55 23.95 -19.78 15.17
N GLU A 56 24.01 -20.19 16.44
CA GLU A 56 24.07 -19.28 17.60
C GLU A 56 25.36 -18.43 17.66
N GLN A 57 26.44 -18.92 17.06
CA GLN A 57 27.75 -18.23 17.01
C GLN A 57 27.93 -17.39 15.74
N CYS A 58 27.01 -17.49 14.77
CA CYS A 58 27.08 -16.74 13.52
C CYS A 58 26.78 -15.25 13.74
N GLU A 59 27.68 -14.40 13.27
CA GLU A 59 27.46 -12.96 13.21
C GLU A 59 27.02 -12.58 11.79
N PHE A 60 25.81 -12.04 11.65
CA PHE A 60 25.29 -11.56 10.37
C PHE A 60 25.85 -10.18 10.02
N ARG A 61 26.29 -10.03 8.79
CA ARG A 61 26.74 -8.77 8.22
C ARG A 61 26.08 -8.54 6.87
N THR A 62 25.74 -7.28 6.60
CA THR A 62 25.24 -6.86 5.28
C THR A 62 25.98 -5.59 4.89
N CYS A 63 26.47 -5.54 3.64
CA CYS A 63 27.12 -4.35 3.12
C CYS A 63 26.68 -4.08 1.67
N MET A 64 26.53 -2.81 1.33
CA MET A 64 26.41 -2.35 -0.04
C MET A 64 27.79 -2.50 -0.72
N TYR A 65 27.81 -3.01 -1.95
CA TYR A 65 29.02 -3.14 -2.75
C TYR A 65 29.03 -2.30 -4.02
N ILE A 66 27.87 -1.82 -4.46
CA ILE A 66 27.69 -0.85 -5.55
C ILE A 66 26.41 -0.06 -5.32
N TRP A 67 26.47 1.22 -5.57
CA TRP A 67 25.31 2.09 -5.75
C TRP A 67 25.26 2.59 -7.18
N GLN A 68 24.08 2.77 -7.70
CA GLN A 68 23.82 3.34 -9.02
C GLN A 68 22.77 4.45 -8.93
N MET A 69 22.99 5.52 -9.69
CA MET A 69 22.08 6.67 -9.76
C MET A 69 21.98 7.17 -11.17
N SER A 70 20.76 7.31 -11.71
CA SER A 70 20.60 7.94 -13.01
C SER A 70 20.34 9.44 -12.91
N ILE A 71 20.80 10.16 -13.91
CA ILE A 71 20.38 11.51 -14.27
C ILE A 71 19.81 11.41 -15.68
N GLU A 72 18.48 11.49 -15.80
CA GLU A 72 17.76 11.09 -16.99
C GLU A 72 18.11 9.63 -17.37
N ASP A 73 18.55 9.38 -18.58
CA ASP A 73 18.92 8.06 -19.13
C ASP A 73 20.40 7.66 -18.91
N LYS A 74 21.18 8.50 -18.25
CA LYS A 74 22.61 8.23 -17.97
C LYS A 74 22.76 7.72 -16.54
N VAL A 75 23.29 6.52 -16.39
CA VAL A 75 23.47 5.87 -15.10
C VAL A 75 24.92 5.97 -14.64
N PHE A 76 25.10 6.54 -13.45
CA PHE A 76 26.38 6.68 -12.73
C PHE A 76 26.45 5.65 -11.61
N TYR A 77 27.65 5.24 -11.27
CA TYR A 77 27.89 4.30 -10.18
C TYR A 77 29.11 4.63 -9.34
N GLY A 78 29.13 4.13 -8.15
CA GLY A 78 30.28 4.09 -7.25
C GLY A 78 30.21 2.88 -6.32
N ARG A 79 31.24 2.71 -5.51
CA ARG A 79 31.44 1.49 -4.71
C ARG A 79 31.36 1.73 -3.20
N THR A 80 31.40 2.98 -2.77
CA THR A 80 31.39 3.36 -1.35
C THR A 80 30.37 4.45 -1.06
N TRP A 81 29.94 4.56 0.19
CA TRP A 81 29.04 5.64 0.63
C TRP A 81 29.70 7.02 0.59
N ILE A 82 31.02 7.08 0.75
CA ILE A 82 31.77 8.35 0.60
C ILE A 82 31.63 8.86 -0.83
N GLU A 83 31.83 8.01 -1.79
CA GLU A 83 31.64 8.33 -3.22
C GLU A 83 30.21 8.78 -3.55
N PHE A 84 29.21 8.14 -2.91
CA PHE A 84 27.81 8.54 -3.05
C PHE A 84 27.56 9.96 -2.52
N LEU A 85 28.07 10.27 -1.32
CA LEU A 85 27.95 11.61 -0.74
C LEU A 85 28.66 12.67 -1.58
N GLU A 86 29.83 12.38 -2.10
CA GLU A 86 30.56 13.27 -3.02
C GLU A 86 29.73 13.53 -4.29
N PHE A 87 29.11 12.49 -4.84
CA PHE A 87 28.27 12.63 -6.03
C PHE A 87 27.00 13.47 -5.76
N LEU A 88 26.29 13.22 -4.64
CA LEU A 88 25.15 14.04 -4.24
C LEU A 88 25.55 15.52 -4.04
N ASN A 89 26.68 15.78 -3.41
CA ASN A 89 27.20 17.13 -3.22
C ASN A 89 27.53 17.81 -4.56
N THR A 90 28.11 17.08 -5.49
CA THR A 90 28.39 17.58 -6.85
C THR A 90 27.09 17.98 -7.57
N ILE A 91 26.08 17.11 -7.56
CA ILE A 91 24.77 17.43 -8.15
C ILE A 91 24.13 18.63 -7.45
N ASN A 92 24.21 18.68 -6.11
CA ASN A 92 23.62 19.78 -5.37
C ASN A 92 24.32 21.12 -5.64
N SER A 93 25.63 21.13 -5.85
CA SER A 93 26.41 22.35 -6.17
C SER A 93 26.01 22.97 -7.50
N ILE A 94 25.58 22.18 -8.48
CA ILE A 94 25.12 22.67 -9.79
C ILE A 94 23.77 23.37 -9.66
N ASN A 95 22.87 22.89 -8.80
CA ASN A 95 21.53 23.44 -8.62
C ASN A 95 21.12 23.53 -7.14
N PRO A 96 21.79 24.38 -6.32
CA PRO A 96 21.67 24.34 -4.86
C PRO A 96 20.33 24.85 -4.32
N LYS A 97 19.55 25.59 -5.11
CA LYS A 97 18.28 26.20 -4.67
C LYS A 97 17.05 25.38 -5.03
N ALA A 98 17.18 24.39 -5.90
CA ALA A 98 16.04 23.64 -6.37
C ALA A 98 15.95 22.26 -5.67
N LYS A 99 14.74 21.89 -5.26
CA LYS A 99 14.43 20.56 -4.75
C LYS A 99 14.46 19.55 -5.89
N LYS A 100 15.18 18.46 -5.69
CA LYS A 100 15.39 17.36 -6.63
C LYS A 100 14.66 16.11 -6.12
N TYR A 101 14.11 15.31 -7.05
CA TYR A 101 13.32 14.13 -6.72
C TYR A 101 14.03 12.88 -7.23
N ILE A 102 14.41 12.00 -6.31
CA ILE A 102 15.09 10.74 -6.60
C ILE A 102 14.09 9.60 -6.43
N PHE A 103 13.88 8.82 -7.48
CA PHE A 103 12.95 7.69 -7.47
C PHE A 103 13.69 6.39 -7.20
N VAL A 104 13.16 5.63 -6.25
CA VAL A 104 13.71 4.36 -5.77
C VAL A 104 12.62 3.30 -5.82
N HIS A 105 12.93 2.13 -6.36
CA HIS A 105 11.94 1.05 -6.35
C HIS A 105 12.07 0.22 -5.08
N ASN A 106 11.00 0.22 -4.25
CA ASN A 106 11.00 -0.37 -2.91
C ASN A 106 11.98 0.33 -1.94
N LEU A 107 11.85 1.65 -1.82
CA LEU A 107 12.69 2.51 -0.95
C LEU A 107 12.95 1.94 0.45
N SER A 108 12.13 1.02 0.94
CA SER A 108 12.33 0.37 2.25
C SER A 108 13.68 -0.33 2.36
N PHE A 109 14.17 -0.92 1.27
CA PHE A 109 15.44 -1.61 1.24
C PHE A 109 16.60 -0.62 1.29
N GLU A 110 16.63 0.35 0.39
CA GLU A 110 17.70 1.37 0.33
C GLU A 110 17.70 2.25 1.58
N PHE A 111 16.50 2.57 2.11
CA PHE A 111 16.38 3.38 3.32
C PHE A 111 17.04 2.72 4.53
N ALA A 112 17.02 1.38 4.62
CA ALA A 112 17.67 0.67 5.71
C ALA A 112 19.19 0.92 5.76
N PHE A 113 19.82 1.15 4.61
CA PHE A 113 21.23 1.54 4.51
C PHE A 113 21.41 3.05 4.63
N LEU A 114 20.59 3.82 3.91
CA LEU A 114 20.72 5.26 3.80
C LEU A 114 20.49 5.99 5.13
N LYS A 115 19.64 5.48 6.03
CA LYS A 115 19.33 6.11 7.32
C LYS A 115 20.53 6.28 8.24
N SER A 116 21.58 5.48 8.06
CA SER A 116 22.83 5.59 8.81
C SER A 116 23.87 6.51 8.13
N ILE A 117 23.59 6.96 6.91
CA ILE A 117 24.50 7.74 6.06
C ILE A 117 23.95 9.16 5.83
N LEU A 118 22.61 9.28 5.68
CA LEU A 118 21.93 10.53 5.41
C LEU A 118 21.05 10.93 6.60
N TYR A 119 21.17 12.17 7.02
CA TYR A 119 20.30 12.75 8.04
C TYR A 119 18.97 13.18 7.42
N PHE A 120 17.95 12.33 7.49
CA PHE A 120 16.65 12.58 6.91
C PHE A 120 15.80 13.51 7.80
N THR A 121 15.38 14.66 7.26
CA THR A 121 14.63 15.70 7.99
C THR A 121 13.10 15.56 7.87
N ASP A 122 12.60 14.85 6.84
CA ASP A 122 11.17 14.66 6.60
C ASP A 122 10.97 13.26 6.00
N VAL A 123 10.41 12.36 6.79
CA VAL A 123 10.13 10.98 6.37
C VAL A 123 8.63 10.73 6.49
N MET A 124 8.01 10.31 5.39
CA MET A 124 6.62 9.86 5.38
C MET A 124 6.60 8.36 5.12
N ALA A 125 6.02 7.61 6.04
CA ALA A 125 5.92 6.16 5.94
C ALA A 125 4.46 5.69 6.02
N ARG A 126 4.20 4.49 5.48
CA ARG A 126 2.90 3.83 5.62
C ARG A 126 2.78 3.11 6.96
N THR A 127 3.82 2.46 7.36
CA THR A 127 4.05 1.78 8.64
C THR A 127 5.54 1.89 8.93
N SER A 128 6.00 1.55 10.11
CA SER A 128 7.42 1.43 10.43
C SER A 128 8.17 0.64 9.37
N HIS A 129 9.36 1.09 9.02
CA HIS A 129 10.23 0.50 7.99
C HIS A 129 9.69 0.51 6.54
N LYS A 130 8.56 1.23 6.25
CA LYS A 130 8.00 1.34 4.89
C LYS A 130 7.84 2.79 4.44
N PRO A 131 8.96 3.52 4.24
CA PRO A 131 8.93 4.90 3.80
C PRO A 131 8.36 5.02 2.37
N MET A 132 7.49 6.00 2.18
CA MET A 132 6.98 6.42 0.87
C MET A 132 7.82 7.55 0.29
N LYS A 133 8.32 8.43 1.15
CA LYS A 133 9.29 9.49 0.82
C LYS A 133 10.20 9.77 2.00
N ALA A 134 11.40 10.25 1.71
CA ALA A 134 12.37 10.72 2.71
C ALA A 134 13.17 11.90 2.14
N SER A 135 13.38 12.97 2.92
CA SER A 135 14.07 14.19 2.47
C SER A 135 15.43 14.35 3.15
N PHE A 136 16.44 14.62 2.35
CA PHE A 136 17.81 14.93 2.77
C PHE A 136 18.31 16.16 2.01
N MET A 137 18.67 17.23 2.67
CA MET A 137 19.03 18.49 2.03
C MET A 137 17.94 18.92 1.01
N ASN A 138 18.33 19.14 -0.25
CA ASN A 138 17.42 19.48 -1.35
C ASN A 138 16.97 18.26 -2.16
N PHE A 139 17.19 17.05 -1.67
CA PHE A 139 16.76 15.80 -2.29
C PHE A 139 15.55 15.23 -1.57
N GLU A 140 14.58 14.72 -2.33
CA GLU A 140 13.46 13.94 -1.83
C GLU A 140 13.45 12.58 -2.53
N PHE A 141 13.73 11.53 -1.78
CA PHE A 141 13.62 10.14 -2.24
C PHE A 141 12.14 9.72 -2.23
N ARG A 142 11.67 9.09 -3.30
CA ARG A 142 10.28 8.64 -3.48
C ARG A 142 10.20 7.19 -3.90
N CYS A 143 9.32 6.42 -3.24
CA CYS A 143 9.13 5.00 -3.49
C CYS A 143 8.22 4.75 -4.70
N THR A 144 8.74 4.18 -5.78
CA THR A 144 7.95 3.86 -6.99
C THR A 144 7.13 2.58 -6.84
N TYR A 145 7.47 1.69 -5.89
CA TYR A 145 6.65 0.53 -5.58
C TYR A 145 5.23 0.94 -5.13
N PHE A 146 5.12 1.92 -4.23
CA PHE A 146 3.80 2.44 -3.81
C PHE A 146 3.07 3.19 -4.93
N MET A 147 3.80 3.83 -5.84
CA MET A 147 3.21 4.54 -6.98
C MET A 147 2.60 3.57 -7.98
N SER A 148 3.31 2.49 -8.33
CA SER A 148 2.93 1.53 -9.36
C SER A 148 2.13 0.34 -8.82
N ASN A 149 2.35 -0.04 -7.56
CA ASN A 149 1.87 -1.29 -6.95
C ASN A 149 2.29 -2.54 -7.74
N CYS A 150 3.48 -2.51 -8.34
CA CYS A 150 4.07 -3.59 -9.13
C CYS A 150 5.51 -3.86 -8.67
N SER A 151 5.99 -5.08 -8.82
CA SER A 151 7.43 -5.36 -8.67
C SER A 151 8.23 -4.74 -9.82
N LEU A 152 9.53 -4.47 -9.62
CA LEU A 152 10.41 -3.92 -10.65
C LEU A 152 10.40 -4.78 -11.92
N LYS A 153 10.36 -6.11 -11.79
CA LYS A 153 10.25 -7.07 -12.90
C LYS A 153 8.95 -6.94 -13.70
N GLN A 154 7.86 -6.53 -13.03
CA GLN A 154 6.55 -6.39 -13.67
C GLN A 154 6.35 -5.04 -14.34
N LEU A 155 7.05 -3.98 -13.88
CA LEU A 155 6.91 -2.62 -14.41
C LEU A 155 6.99 -2.54 -15.95
N PRO A 156 8.01 -3.12 -16.61
CA PRO A 156 8.12 -3.05 -18.07
C PRO A 156 6.92 -3.66 -18.79
N LYS A 157 6.44 -4.80 -18.30
CA LYS A 157 5.31 -5.51 -18.91
C LYS A 157 3.96 -4.80 -18.66
N VAL A 158 3.76 -4.30 -17.43
CA VAL A 158 2.51 -3.64 -17.03
C VAL A 158 2.34 -2.30 -17.73
N PHE A 159 3.43 -1.56 -17.92
CA PHE A 159 3.40 -0.21 -18.49
C PHE A 159 4.01 -0.13 -19.90
N ASN A 160 4.32 -1.29 -20.51
CA ASN A 160 4.93 -1.38 -21.86
C ASN A 160 6.13 -0.44 -22.01
N LEU A 161 7.07 -0.52 -21.06
CA LEU A 161 8.26 0.33 -21.10
C LEU A 161 9.23 -0.16 -22.18
N PRO A 162 10.05 0.73 -22.78
CA PRO A 162 10.99 0.38 -23.86
C PRO A 162 12.23 -0.37 -23.38
N VAL A 163 12.26 -0.79 -22.11
CA VAL A 163 13.35 -1.54 -21.47
C VAL A 163 12.77 -2.69 -20.66
N GLU A 164 13.54 -3.75 -20.48
CA GLU A 164 13.19 -4.87 -19.62
C GLU A 164 14.20 -5.01 -18.47
N LYS A 165 13.75 -5.45 -17.30
CA LYS A 165 14.64 -5.81 -16.20
C LYS A 165 15.41 -7.08 -16.60
N MET A 166 16.72 -7.07 -16.45
CA MET A 166 17.57 -8.26 -16.56
C MET A 166 17.25 -9.22 -15.40
N VAL A 167 17.28 -10.51 -15.66
CA VAL A 167 16.90 -11.55 -14.68
C VAL A 167 17.90 -12.70 -14.74
N GLY A 168 18.42 -13.10 -13.56
CA GLY A 168 19.31 -14.27 -13.43
C GLY A 168 20.78 -13.99 -13.67
N ASP A 169 21.16 -12.72 -13.87
CA ASP A 169 22.53 -12.33 -14.24
C ASP A 169 23.41 -11.97 -13.03
N LEU A 170 22.82 -11.97 -11.83
CA LEU A 170 23.53 -11.72 -10.57
C LEU A 170 23.47 -12.93 -9.63
N ASP A 171 24.61 -13.53 -9.33
CA ASP A 171 24.70 -14.64 -8.37
C ASP A 171 24.78 -14.09 -6.93
N TYR A 172 23.66 -14.12 -6.22
CA TYR A 172 23.54 -13.67 -4.82
C TYR A 172 24.20 -14.62 -3.81
N SER A 173 24.71 -15.78 -4.22
CA SER A 173 25.48 -16.68 -3.36
C SER A 173 26.91 -16.20 -3.13
N LEU A 174 27.41 -15.34 -4.02
CA LEU A 174 28.76 -14.78 -3.94
C LEU A 174 28.81 -13.62 -2.94
N ILE A 175 29.84 -13.60 -2.11
CA ILE A 175 30.14 -12.48 -1.22
C ILE A 175 30.91 -11.43 -2.01
N ARG A 176 30.32 -10.24 -2.15
CA ARG A 176 30.96 -9.09 -2.82
C ARG A 176 31.17 -7.96 -1.83
N HIS A 177 32.30 -7.31 -1.94
CA HIS A 177 32.65 -6.10 -1.21
C HIS A 177 32.90 -4.95 -2.17
N PHE A 178 33.10 -3.74 -1.67
CA PHE A 178 33.35 -2.56 -2.47
C PHE A 178 34.54 -2.67 -3.44
N ASN A 179 35.53 -3.51 -3.12
CA ASN A 179 36.72 -3.77 -3.95
C ASN A 179 36.62 -5.03 -4.83
N THR A 180 35.53 -5.79 -4.76
CA THR A 180 35.31 -6.95 -5.63
C THR A 180 35.09 -6.48 -7.05
N PRO A 181 35.88 -6.93 -8.05
CA PRO A 181 35.62 -6.59 -9.46
C PRO A 181 34.22 -7.05 -9.88
N LEU A 182 33.55 -6.24 -10.65
CA LEU A 182 32.26 -6.57 -11.26
C LEU A 182 32.44 -6.78 -12.76
N THR A 183 31.73 -7.73 -13.30
CA THR A 183 31.71 -8.02 -14.74
C THR A 183 30.80 -7.00 -15.46
N ASP A 184 30.96 -6.86 -16.77
CA ASP A 184 30.11 -6.01 -17.60
C ASP A 184 28.64 -6.42 -17.54
N ILE A 185 28.36 -7.74 -17.36
CA ILE A 185 26.99 -8.24 -17.22
C ILE A 185 26.39 -7.76 -15.89
N GLU A 186 27.13 -7.84 -14.79
CA GLU A 186 26.68 -7.36 -13.47
C GLU A 186 26.47 -5.85 -13.48
N LEU A 187 27.35 -5.10 -14.11
CA LEU A 187 27.19 -3.64 -14.27
C LEU A 187 25.95 -3.31 -15.12
N ARG A 188 25.70 -4.05 -16.20
CA ARG A 188 24.48 -3.86 -17.00
C ARG A 188 23.23 -4.22 -16.23
N TYR A 189 23.25 -5.26 -15.39
CA TYR A 189 22.13 -5.58 -14.51
C TYR A 189 21.76 -4.38 -13.64
N CYS A 190 22.73 -3.80 -12.93
CA CYS A 190 22.54 -2.62 -12.10
C CYS A 190 22.04 -1.40 -12.89
N GLU A 191 22.55 -1.21 -14.10
CA GLU A 191 22.13 -0.12 -15.01
C GLU A 191 20.63 -0.21 -15.36
N TYR A 192 20.17 -1.42 -15.69
CA TYR A 192 18.80 -1.64 -16.11
C TYR A 192 17.78 -1.44 -14.98
N ASP A 193 18.16 -1.70 -13.72
CA ASP A 193 17.29 -1.45 -12.58
C ASP A 193 16.97 0.05 -12.43
N CYS A 194 17.95 0.92 -12.66
CA CYS A 194 17.74 2.37 -12.73
C CYS A 194 16.95 2.79 -14.00
N LEU A 195 17.25 2.21 -15.17
CA LEU A 195 16.60 2.58 -16.42
C LEU A 195 15.11 2.20 -16.46
N VAL A 196 14.73 1.07 -15.88
CA VAL A 196 13.32 0.69 -15.74
C VAL A 196 12.54 1.75 -14.95
N VAL A 197 13.09 2.20 -13.82
CA VAL A 197 12.48 3.26 -13.00
C VAL A 197 12.45 4.59 -13.74
N TYR A 198 13.51 4.95 -14.45
CA TYR A 198 13.56 6.15 -15.27
C TYR A 198 12.45 6.18 -16.33
N HIS A 199 12.28 5.12 -17.09
CA HIS A 199 11.24 5.06 -18.13
C HIS A 199 9.83 5.08 -17.53
N TYR A 200 9.62 4.45 -16.38
CA TYR A 200 8.35 4.54 -15.67
C TYR A 200 8.04 5.97 -15.26
N ILE A 201 8.97 6.69 -14.64
CA ILE A 201 8.77 8.08 -14.23
C ILE A 201 8.64 9.02 -15.41
N LYS A 202 9.37 8.79 -16.49
CA LYS A 202 9.22 9.54 -17.74
C LYS A 202 7.81 9.45 -18.30
N MET A 203 7.23 8.26 -18.30
CA MET A 203 5.84 8.04 -18.71
C MET A 203 4.84 8.77 -17.77
N GLU A 204 5.05 8.74 -16.45
CA GLU A 204 4.22 9.46 -15.50
C GLU A 204 4.35 10.99 -15.69
N LEU A 205 5.55 11.48 -15.97
CA LEU A 205 5.81 12.91 -16.21
C LEU A 205 5.07 13.44 -17.45
N GLU A 206 4.83 12.62 -18.46
CA GLU A 206 4.00 12.99 -19.63
C GLU A 206 2.56 13.32 -19.23
N GLU A 207 2.00 12.61 -18.23
CA GLU A 207 0.66 12.84 -17.72
C GLU A 207 0.62 14.04 -16.76
N TYR A 208 1.52 14.09 -15.77
CA TYR A 208 1.48 15.07 -14.69
C TYR A 208 2.21 16.39 -14.99
N LYS A 209 3.06 16.45 -16.02
CA LYS A 209 3.89 17.60 -16.45
C LYS A 209 4.96 18.02 -15.46
N ASP A 210 4.71 17.88 -14.17
CA ASP A 210 5.60 18.24 -13.07
C ASP A 210 5.88 17.03 -12.18
N ILE A 211 7.15 16.70 -11.97
CA ILE A 211 7.60 15.51 -11.24
C ILE A 211 7.08 15.44 -9.80
N TRP A 212 6.93 16.59 -9.15
CA TRP A 212 6.40 16.67 -7.77
C TRP A 212 4.88 16.49 -7.68
N LYS A 213 4.16 16.54 -8.80
CA LYS A 213 2.73 16.30 -8.88
C LYS A 213 2.38 14.82 -9.05
N ILE A 214 3.37 13.99 -9.38
CA ILE A 214 3.18 12.53 -9.48
C ILE A 214 2.77 12.01 -8.09
N PRO A 215 1.62 11.34 -7.95
CA PRO A 215 1.15 10.82 -6.67
C PRO A 215 2.09 9.78 -6.08
N LEU A 216 2.25 9.79 -4.76
CA LEU A 216 3.12 8.84 -4.05
C LEU A 216 2.55 7.42 -3.97
N THR A 217 1.29 7.21 -4.36
CA THR A 217 0.62 5.90 -4.30
C THR A 217 -0.29 5.67 -5.49
N SER A 218 -0.50 4.41 -5.87
CA SER A 218 -1.43 4.02 -6.95
C SER A 218 -2.86 4.51 -6.70
N THR A 219 -3.32 4.48 -5.45
CA THR A 219 -4.62 5.04 -5.06
C THR A 219 -4.67 6.57 -5.16
N GLY A 220 -3.53 7.24 -5.06
CA GLY A 220 -3.39 8.69 -5.21
C GLY A 220 -3.74 9.18 -6.62
N HIS A 221 -3.39 8.40 -7.65
CA HIS A 221 -3.74 8.71 -9.05
C HIS A 221 -5.26 8.78 -9.23
N VAL A 222 -5.96 7.76 -8.76
CA VAL A 222 -7.42 7.68 -8.84
C VAL A 222 -8.08 8.78 -8.02
N ARG A 223 -7.57 9.02 -6.80
CA ARG A 223 -8.08 10.07 -5.91
C ARG A 223 -7.97 11.46 -6.53
N ASN A 224 -6.84 11.79 -7.15
CA ASN A 224 -6.63 13.10 -7.78
C ASN A 224 -7.60 13.31 -8.94
N GLU A 225 -7.82 12.29 -9.77
CA GLU A 225 -8.73 12.35 -10.89
C GLU A 225 -10.19 12.52 -10.42
N LEU A 226 -10.65 11.70 -9.47
CA LEU A 226 -11.99 11.79 -8.91
C LEU A 226 -12.21 13.13 -8.18
N LYS A 227 -11.23 13.58 -7.37
CA LYS A 227 -11.28 14.87 -6.68
C LYS A 227 -11.44 16.04 -7.63
N SER A 228 -10.77 16.01 -8.78
CA SER A 228 -10.92 17.08 -9.78
C SER A 228 -12.34 17.16 -10.34
N ARG A 229 -13.02 16.02 -10.52
CA ARG A 229 -14.41 15.96 -10.98
C ARG A 229 -15.39 16.47 -9.93
N ILE A 230 -15.25 16.01 -8.69
CA ILE A 230 -16.11 16.42 -7.57
C ILE A 230 -15.98 17.92 -7.30
N ASN A 231 -14.76 18.47 -7.34
CA ASN A 231 -14.52 19.88 -7.08
C ASN A 231 -15.13 20.82 -8.14
N ARG A 232 -15.40 20.32 -9.35
CA ARG A 232 -16.10 21.09 -10.39
C ARG A 232 -17.58 21.29 -10.09
N ASN A 233 -18.17 20.45 -9.23
CA ASN A 233 -19.59 20.53 -8.87
C ASN A 233 -19.74 21.02 -7.42
N PHE A 234 -19.97 22.33 -7.25
CA PHE A 234 -20.12 22.97 -5.94
C PHE A 234 -21.28 22.40 -5.12
N PHE A 235 -22.43 22.15 -5.76
CA PHE A 235 -23.60 21.58 -5.07
C PHE A 235 -23.35 20.18 -4.57
N TYR A 236 -22.69 19.36 -5.37
CA TYR A 236 -22.33 18.02 -5.00
C TYR A 236 -21.35 18.00 -3.82
N LYS A 237 -20.28 18.81 -3.90
CA LYS A 237 -19.30 18.96 -2.83
C LYS A 237 -19.95 19.33 -1.50
N ASN A 238 -20.90 20.27 -1.50
CA ASN A 238 -21.61 20.68 -0.28
C ASN A 238 -22.57 19.59 0.22
N LYS A 239 -23.28 18.89 -0.69
CA LYS A 239 -24.16 17.77 -0.34
C LYS A 239 -23.34 16.66 0.33
N VAL A 240 -22.21 16.29 -0.25
CA VAL A 240 -21.29 15.30 0.32
C VAL A 240 -20.81 15.73 1.70
N LYS A 241 -20.31 16.95 1.85
CA LYS A 241 -19.85 17.47 3.16
C LYS A 241 -20.92 17.38 4.24
N LYS A 242 -22.15 17.79 3.94
CA LYS A 242 -23.25 17.79 4.92
C LYS A 242 -23.74 16.40 5.31
N SER A 243 -23.63 15.42 4.40
CA SER A 243 -24.14 14.06 4.64
C SER A 243 -23.22 13.19 5.49
N ILE A 244 -21.97 13.62 5.76
CA ILE A 244 -20.88 12.70 6.13
C ILE A 244 -20.25 12.99 7.50
N ASN A 245 -20.83 13.81 8.34
CA ASN A 245 -20.31 13.99 9.69
C ASN A 245 -20.36 12.68 10.46
N VAL A 246 -19.18 12.09 10.76
CA VAL A 246 -19.04 10.84 11.51
C VAL A 246 -18.64 11.18 12.94
N ASP A 247 -19.41 10.68 13.89
CA ASP A 247 -19.03 10.69 15.29
C ASP A 247 -17.79 9.82 15.51
N PRO A 248 -16.81 10.22 16.36
CA PRO A 248 -15.60 9.44 16.62
C PRO A 248 -15.87 8.03 17.11
N HIS A 249 -16.87 7.83 17.97
CA HIS A 249 -17.23 6.51 18.45
C HIS A 249 -17.77 5.63 17.32
N VAL A 250 -18.68 6.16 16.50
CA VAL A 250 -19.17 5.45 15.29
C VAL A 250 -18.05 5.17 14.30
N TYR A 251 -17.08 6.08 14.19
CA TYR A 251 -15.90 5.84 13.35
C TYR A 251 -15.09 4.63 13.82
N ASN A 252 -14.83 4.51 15.11
CA ASN A 252 -14.12 3.37 15.67
C ASN A 252 -14.90 2.07 15.44
N LEU A 253 -16.21 2.06 15.70
CA LEU A 253 -17.05 0.90 15.41
C LEU A 253 -17.03 0.49 13.93
N LEU A 254 -16.99 1.47 13.00
CA LEU A 254 -16.85 1.17 11.57
C LEU A 254 -15.49 0.55 11.23
N GLN A 255 -14.42 1.00 11.89
CA GLN A 255 -13.08 0.41 11.74
C GLN A 255 -13.04 -1.04 12.25
N ASP A 256 -13.68 -1.30 13.38
CA ASP A 256 -13.73 -2.63 13.97
C ASP A 256 -14.55 -3.59 13.10
N ALA A 257 -15.68 -3.12 12.56
CA ALA A 257 -16.50 -3.90 11.64
C ALA A 257 -15.84 -4.12 10.26
N PHE A 258 -14.86 -3.29 9.88
CA PHE A 258 -14.22 -3.42 8.58
C PHE A 258 -13.43 -4.73 8.49
N ALA A 259 -13.73 -5.55 7.48
CA ALA A 259 -12.98 -6.75 7.14
C ALA A 259 -12.42 -6.66 5.71
N GLY A 260 -11.22 -7.17 5.50
CA GLY A 260 -10.65 -7.39 4.17
C GLY A 260 -11.37 -8.50 3.40
N GLY A 261 -10.96 -8.74 2.15
CA GLY A 261 -11.49 -9.86 1.37
C GLY A 261 -11.39 -11.18 2.14
N TYR A 262 -12.45 -11.96 2.11
CA TYR A 262 -12.47 -13.27 2.76
C TYR A 262 -11.47 -14.20 2.08
N THR A 263 -10.50 -14.66 2.85
CA THR A 263 -9.51 -15.67 2.42
C THR A 263 -9.51 -16.80 3.44
N HIS A 264 -9.64 -18.03 2.96
CA HIS A 264 -9.67 -19.21 3.82
C HIS A 264 -9.15 -20.42 3.05
N SER A 265 -8.33 -21.24 3.72
CA SER A 265 -7.95 -22.56 3.22
C SER A 265 -8.89 -23.62 3.81
N ASN A 266 -9.41 -24.50 2.98
CA ASN A 266 -10.20 -25.62 3.49
C ASN A 266 -9.24 -26.62 4.17
N TYR A 267 -9.30 -26.74 5.48
CA TYR A 267 -8.40 -27.56 6.29
C TYR A 267 -8.45 -29.05 5.93
N ILE A 268 -9.59 -29.53 5.39
CA ILE A 268 -9.77 -30.95 4.97
C ILE A 268 -8.74 -31.33 3.89
N TYR A 269 -8.32 -30.37 3.06
CA TYR A 269 -7.40 -30.58 1.95
C TYR A 269 -5.99 -30.04 2.21
N THR A 270 -5.69 -29.62 3.44
CA THR A 270 -4.35 -29.15 3.80
C THR A 270 -3.32 -30.27 3.60
N ASP A 271 -2.15 -29.90 3.05
CA ASP A 271 -1.05 -30.81 2.72
C ASP A 271 -1.39 -31.93 1.68
N GLN A 272 -2.46 -31.76 0.92
CA GLN A 272 -2.85 -32.68 -0.13
C GLN A 272 -2.62 -32.08 -1.52
N ILE A 273 -2.17 -32.91 -2.45
CA ILE A 273 -2.11 -32.56 -3.88
C ILE A 273 -3.44 -32.96 -4.50
N LEU A 274 -4.23 -31.99 -4.91
CA LEU A 274 -5.52 -32.22 -5.56
C LEU A 274 -5.38 -32.11 -7.07
N ASN A 275 -6.01 -33.07 -7.79
CA ASN A 275 -6.08 -33.06 -9.25
C ASN A 275 -7.47 -32.61 -9.72
N ASN A 276 -7.57 -32.19 -10.99
CA ASN A 276 -8.83 -31.77 -11.62
C ASN A 276 -9.52 -30.58 -10.91
N ILE A 277 -8.74 -29.60 -10.49
CA ILE A 277 -9.24 -28.40 -9.84
C ILE A 277 -9.70 -27.39 -10.89
N THR A 278 -10.89 -26.84 -10.70
CA THR A 278 -11.41 -25.73 -11.51
C THR A 278 -11.30 -24.41 -10.70
N SER A 279 -10.72 -23.38 -11.32
CA SER A 279 -10.62 -22.05 -10.74
C SER A 279 -11.71 -21.14 -11.33
N TRP A 280 -12.42 -20.43 -10.46
CA TRP A 280 -13.45 -19.45 -10.83
C TRP A 280 -13.06 -18.07 -10.35
N ASP A 281 -13.29 -17.04 -11.16
CA ASP A 281 -13.01 -15.64 -10.83
C ASP A 281 -14.24 -14.78 -11.13
N PHE A 282 -14.56 -13.87 -10.20
CA PHE A 282 -15.60 -12.87 -10.39
C PHE A 282 -15.06 -11.69 -11.17
N THR A 283 -15.57 -11.46 -12.36
CA THR A 283 -15.16 -10.32 -13.19
C THR A 283 -15.50 -8.99 -12.51
N SER A 284 -14.45 -8.26 -12.07
CA SER A 284 -14.59 -6.92 -11.48
C SER A 284 -15.51 -6.87 -10.24
N SER A 285 -15.39 -7.83 -9.34
CA SER A 285 -16.25 -8.00 -8.15
C SER A 285 -16.42 -6.70 -7.35
N TYR A 286 -15.34 -6.05 -6.93
CA TYR A 286 -15.41 -4.80 -6.14
C TYR A 286 -16.12 -3.65 -6.87
N PRO A 287 -15.79 -3.30 -8.13
CA PRO A 287 -16.54 -2.29 -8.87
C PRO A 287 -18.01 -2.66 -9.10
N PHE A 288 -18.32 -3.93 -9.29
CA PHE A 288 -19.71 -4.39 -9.40
C PHE A 288 -20.49 -4.07 -8.12
N CYS A 289 -19.93 -4.40 -6.95
CA CYS A 289 -20.57 -4.09 -5.68
C CYS A 289 -20.77 -2.59 -5.48
N LEU A 290 -19.77 -1.77 -5.84
CA LEU A 290 -19.87 -0.31 -5.76
C LEU A 290 -20.98 0.27 -6.66
N LEU A 291 -21.25 -0.36 -7.81
CA LEU A 291 -22.27 0.09 -8.77
C LEU A 291 -23.68 -0.37 -8.42
N CYS A 292 -23.81 -1.61 -7.92
CA CYS A 292 -25.11 -2.30 -7.88
C CYS A 292 -25.77 -2.30 -6.50
N PHE A 293 -25.02 -2.05 -5.42
CA PHE A 293 -25.58 -2.10 -4.08
C PHE A 293 -25.73 -0.74 -3.42
N PRO A 294 -26.75 -0.55 -2.57
CA PRO A 294 -26.90 0.65 -1.76
C PRO A 294 -25.91 0.65 -0.59
N TYR A 295 -25.60 1.84 -0.09
CA TYR A 295 -24.65 2.13 0.99
C TYR A 295 -25.27 3.09 2.01
N PRO A 296 -24.75 3.17 3.26
CA PRO A 296 -25.18 4.17 4.22
C PRO A 296 -25.03 5.58 3.65
N ALA A 297 -26.11 6.34 3.56
CA ALA A 297 -26.13 7.66 2.91
C ALA A 297 -26.39 8.82 3.89
N THR A 298 -26.74 8.52 5.14
CA THR A 298 -26.99 9.52 6.18
C THR A 298 -26.08 9.31 7.37
N LYS A 299 -25.98 10.30 8.25
CA LYS A 299 -25.30 10.15 9.55
C LYS A 299 -25.89 8.96 10.32
N PHE A 300 -25.04 8.10 10.87
CA PHE A 300 -25.47 7.03 11.75
C PHE A 300 -26.15 7.59 12.99
N GLN A 301 -27.31 7.04 13.34
CA GLN A 301 -28.09 7.42 14.49
C GLN A 301 -28.22 6.22 15.44
N LYS A 302 -28.10 6.46 16.74
CA LYS A 302 -28.26 5.42 17.76
C LYS A 302 -29.69 4.87 17.72
N SER A 303 -29.80 3.56 17.88
CA SER A 303 -31.07 2.82 17.92
C SER A 303 -31.18 2.10 19.26
N ASN A 304 -32.41 1.89 19.69
CA ASN A 304 -32.74 1.09 20.91
C ASN A 304 -33.16 -0.34 20.53
N ILE A 305 -32.85 -0.81 19.33
CA ILE A 305 -33.15 -2.18 18.87
C ILE A 305 -32.36 -3.17 19.73
N THR A 306 -33.08 -4.15 20.29
CA THR A 306 -32.51 -5.26 21.09
C THR A 306 -32.76 -6.64 20.48
N ASP A 307 -33.56 -6.71 19.40
CA ASP A 307 -33.86 -7.95 18.67
C ASP A 307 -33.41 -7.82 17.22
N ILE A 308 -32.54 -8.75 16.77
CA ILE A 308 -32.02 -8.81 15.40
C ILE A 308 -33.14 -9.00 14.37
N ASN A 309 -34.27 -9.62 14.75
CA ASN A 309 -35.41 -9.83 13.84
C ASN A 309 -36.21 -8.55 13.58
N SER A 310 -36.00 -7.50 14.36
CA SER A 310 -36.68 -6.22 14.20
C SER A 310 -35.92 -5.25 13.29
N LEU A 311 -34.80 -5.68 12.66
CA LEU A 311 -34.05 -4.87 11.71
C LEU A 311 -34.83 -4.69 10.40
N ASP A 312 -34.99 -3.43 9.95
CA ASP A 312 -35.65 -3.11 8.67
C ASP A 312 -34.60 -3.07 7.53
N GLU A 313 -34.80 -3.86 6.50
CA GLU A 313 -33.90 -3.97 5.33
C GLU A 313 -33.70 -2.66 4.55
N LYS A 314 -34.51 -1.64 4.82
CA LYS A 314 -34.35 -0.29 4.22
C LYS A 314 -33.20 0.51 4.83
N PHE A 315 -32.63 0.03 5.94
CA PHE A 315 -31.56 0.70 6.66
C PHE A 315 -30.31 -0.16 6.74
N ALA A 316 -29.18 0.51 6.70
CA ALA A 316 -27.88 -0.03 7.03
C ALA A 316 -27.70 0.01 8.55
N TYR A 317 -27.22 -1.06 9.13
CA TYR A 317 -26.97 -1.13 10.57
C TYR A 317 -25.49 -1.39 10.86
N LEU A 318 -25.04 -0.85 11.99
CA LEU A 318 -23.78 -1.12 12.63
C LEU A 318 -24.08 -1.58 14.04
N ILE A 319 -23.71 -2.81 14.38
CA ILE A 319 -24.21 -3.51 15.56
C ILE A 319 -23.02 -4.06 16.36
N HIS A 320 -22.88 -3.60 17.60
CA HIS A 320 -21.97 -4.19 18.57
C HIS A 320 -22.75 -5.24 19.36
N ILE A 321 -22.33 -6.51 19.29
CA ILE A 321 -23.13 -7.65 19.71
C ILE A 321 -22.28 -8.73 20.37
N GLU A 322 -22.85 -9.40 21.36
CA GLU A 322 -22.37 -10.66 21.90
C GLU A 322 -23.19 -11.82 21.36
N PHE A 323 -22.53 -12.94 21.04
CA PHE A 323 -23.14 -14.22 20.77
C PHE A 323 -22.67 -15.25 21.79
N TYR A 324 -23.56 -16.15 22.18
CA TYR A 324 -23.33 -17.21 23.18
C TYR A 324 -23.39 -18.58 22.52
N ASP A 325 -22.48 -19.48 22.93
CA ASP A 325 -22.37 -20.87 22.47
C ASP A 325 -22.39 -20.97 20.94
N ILE A 326 -21.54 -20.18 20.30
CA ILE A 326 -21.50 -20.10 18.84
C ILE A 326 -20.71 -21.28 18.27
N ASP A 327 -21.26 -21.95 17.24
CA ASP A 327 -20.64 -23.08 16.55
C ASP A 327 -20.90 -23.02 15.04
N SER A 328 -19.85 -23.16 14.24
CA SER A 328 -19.93 -23.03 12.77
C SER A 328 -20.64 -24.23 12.15
N ILE A 329 -21.60 -23.95 11.27
CA ILE A 329 -22.35 -24.98 10.53
C ILE A 329 -21.50 -25.54 9.36
N TYR A 330 -20.62 -24.70 8.81
CA TYR A 330 -19.84 -25.01 7.61
C TYR A 330 -18.34 -25.04 7.89
N PHE A 331 -17.58 -25.72 7.02
CA PHE A 331 -16.12 -25.79 7.11
C PHE A 331 -15.40 -24.50 6.69
N ASN A 332 -16.10 -23.56 6.07
CA ASN A 332 -15.61 -22.24 5.71
C ASN A 332 -16.03 -21.22 6.78
N HIS A 333 -15.30 -21.17 7.87
CA HIS A 333 -15.61 -20.37 9.04
C HIS A 333 -15.52 -18.87 8.70
N PHE A 334 -16.63 -18.14 8.77
CA PHE A 334 -16.70 -16.72 8.41
C PHE A 334 -16.01 -15.80 9.42
N LEU A 335 -16.25 -16.00 10.70
CA LEU A 335 -15.76 -15.13 11.76
C LEU A 335 -14.24 -15.17 11.90
N SER A 336 -13.62 -14.00 11.99
CA SER A 336 -12.18 -13.86 12.24
C SER A 336 -11.92 -13.55 13.72
N GLN A 337 -10.99 -14.30 14.32
CA GLN A 337 -10.52 -14.05 15.69
C GLN A 337 -10.04 -12.61 15.89
N SER A 338 -9.32 -12.06 14.89
CA SER A 338 -8.74 -10.71 14.97
C SER A 338 -9.76 -9.58 14.96
N LYS A 339 -11.06 -9.87 14.72
CA LYS A 339 -12.15 -8.90 14.70
C LYS A 339 -13.01 -8.91 15.95
N CYS A 340 -12.77 -9.81 16.86
CA CYS A 340 -13.51 -9.91 18.11
C CYS A 340 -12.79 -9.16 19.23
N TYR A 341 -13.56 -8.39 20.01
CA TYR A 341 -13.05 -7.74 21.23
C TYR A 341 -12.78 -8.76 22.33
N ARG A 342 -13.64 -9.76 22.41
CA ARG A 342 -13.56 -10.80 23.42
C ARG A 342 -14.01 -12.14 22.86
N ILE A 343 -13.27 -13.22 23.22
CA ILE A 343 -13.61 -14.60 22.92
C ILE A 343 -13.38 -15.43 24.19
N LYS A 344 -14.34 -16.27 24.55
CA LYS A 344 -14.19 -17.27 25.62
C LYS A 344 -14.22 -18.67 25.05
N ASN A 345 -13.26 -19.50 25.45
CA ASN A 345 -13.13 -20.92 25.09
C ASN A 345 -13.24 -21.16 23.57
N GLY A 346 -12.52 -20.31 22.78
CA GLY A 346 -12.56 -20.35 21.32
C GLY A 346 -11.79 -21.54 20.74
N ARG A 347 -12.37 -22.18 19.72
CA ARG A 347 -11.71 -23.14 18.83
C ARG A 347 -11.51 -22.48 17.47
N TYR A 348 -10.36 -22.70 16.86
CA TYR A 348 -9.94 -21.95 15.68
C TYR A 348 -9.44 -22.86 14.58
N ASP A 349 -9.67 -22.45 13.34
CA ASP A 349 -8.99 -22.92 12.15
C ASP A 349 -8.35 -21.73 11.40
N ASN A 350 -7.02 -21.71 11.33
CA ASN A 350 -6.25 -20.66 10.64
C ASN A 350 -6.73 -19.22 10.94
N GLY A 351 -6.95 -18.93 12.24
CA GLY A 351 -7.43 -17.61 12.73
C GLY A 351 -8.93 -17.35 12.51
N ARG A 352 -9.69 -18.35 12.04
CA ARG A 352 -11.15 -18.33 11.93
C ARG A 352 -11.77 -19.08 13.09
N ILE A 353 -12.90 -18.60 13.58
CA ILE A 353 -13.61 -19.17 14.73
C ILE A 353 -14.46 -20.33 14.26
N ILE A 354 -14.17 -21.54 14.79
CA ILE A 354 -15.02 -22.73 14.63
C ILE A 354 -16.15 -22.62 15.63
N SER A 355 -15.82 -22.49 16.94
CA SER A 355 -16.79 -22.38 18.03
C SER A 355 -16.23 -21.55 19.19
N ALA A 356 -17.11 -21.00 20.02
CA ALA A 356 -16.75 -20.32 21.25
C ALA A 356 -17.96 -20.23 22.18
N ASP A 357 -17.73 -20.22 23.51
CA ASP A 357 -18.79 -20.01 24.49
C ASP A 357 -19.33 -18.58 24.45
N LEU A 358 -18.48 -17.62 24.10
CA LEU A 358 -18.86 -16.22 23.92
C LEU A 358 -17.93 -15.55 22.90
N ILE A 359 -18.51 -14.76 22.01
CA ILE A 359 -17.80 -13.76 21.20
C ILE A 359 -18.45 -12.40 21.36
N GLU A 360 -17.64 -11.35 21.35
CA GLU A 360 -18.05 -9.95 21.29
C GLU A 360 -17.43 -9.28 20.07
N ILE A 361 -18.27 -8.71 19.20
CA ILE A 361 -17.85 -8.22 17.89
C ILE A 361 -18.73 -7.05 17.42
N THR A 362 -18.15 -6.15 16.60
CA THR A 362 -18.93 -5.19 15.83
C THR A 362 -19.11 -5.67 14.40
N VAL A 363 -20.35 -5.69 13.93
CA VAL A 363 -20.75 -6.21 12.61
C VAL A 363 -21.69 -5.26 11.88
N THR A 364 -21.74 -5.37 10.56
CA THR A 364 -22.80 -4.77 9.75
C THR A 364 -24.03 -5.68 9.70
N ASP A 365 -25.17 -5.18 9.23
CA ASP A 365 -26.37 -6.02 8.98
C ASP A 365 -26.10 -7.14 7.97
N ILE A 366 -25.15 -6.93 7.06
CA ILE A 366 -24.74 -7.92 6.06
C ILE A 366 -23.92 -9.03 6.72
N ASP A 367 -22.94 -8.66 7.54
CA ASP A 367 -22.16 -9.62 8.31
C ASP A 367 -23.06 -10.42 9.26
N LEU A 368 -24.03 -9.72 9.90
CA LEU A 368 -25.00 -10.37 10.78
C LEU A 368 -25.80 -11.45 10.04
N LYS A 369 -26.31 -11.16 8.83
CA LYS A 369 -27.01 -12.15 7.98
C LYS A 369 -26.13 -13.36 7.68
N ILE A 370 -24.85 -13.15 7.38
CA ILE A 370 -23.89 -14.24 7.13
C ILE A 370 -23.67 -15.05 8.41
N ILE A 371 -23.44 -14.39 9.54
CA ILE A 371 -23.20 -15.06 10.84
C ILE A 371 -24.41 -15.90 11.22
N THR A 372 -25.62 -15.33 11.19
CA THR A 372 -26.85 -16.04 11.59
C THR A 372 -27.23 -17.19 10.66
N SER A 373 -26.74 -17.19 9.41
CA SER A 373 -26.92 -18.30 8.45
C SER A 373 -25.80 -19.35 8.50
N SER A 374 -24.64 -19.02 9.08
CA SER A 374 -23.42 -19.86 9.03
C SER A 374 -23.03 -20.44 10.39
N TYR A 375 -23.64 -19.98 11.46
CA TYR A 375 -23.37 -20.42 12.82
C TYR A 375 -24.68 -20.72 13.58
N ASN A 376 -24.65 -21.80 14.39
CA ASN A 376 -25.59 -21.99 15.46
C ASN A 376 -25.16 -21.17 16.67
N TYR A 377 -26.10 -20.70 17.48
CA TYR A 377 -25.84 -19.98 18.73
C TYR A 377 -27.02 -20.17 19.69
N SER A 378 -26.78 -20.17 21.01
CA SER A 378 -27.82 -20.34 22.02
C SER A 378 -28.56 -19.02 22.31
N GLY A 379 -27.89 -17.88 22.08
CA GLY A 379 -28.45 -16.56 22.34
C GLY A 379 -27.51 -15.45 21.88
N TYR A 380 -28.00 -14.22 21.97
CA TYR A 380 -27.22 -13.02 21.68
C TYR A 380 -27.65 -11.87 22.57
N LYS A 381 -26.80 -10.82 22.61
CA LYS A 381 -27.11 -9.56 23.27
C LYS A 381 -26.59 -8.40 22.46
N ILE A 382 -27.46 -7.55 21.96
CA ILE A 382 -27.07 -6.30 21.32
C ILE A 382 -26.60 -5.31 22.38
N LEU A 383 -25.35 -4.88 22.32
CA LEU A 383 -24.75 -3.90 23.24
C LEU A 383 -25.02 -2.47 22.75
N GLU A 384 -24.79 -2.25 21.45
CA GLU A 384 -25.08 -1.00 20.77
C GLU A 384 -25.56 -1.27 19.35
N CYS A 385 -26.47 -0.40 18.87
CA CYS A 385 -26.96 -0.45 17.50
C CYS A 385 -27.06 0.97 16.93
N TYR A 386 -26.61 1.13 15.71
CA TYR A 386 -26.71 2.37 14.94
C TYR A 386 -27.30 2.05 13.59
N TRP A 387 -28.06 3.01 13.01
CA TRP A 387 -28.64 2.88 11.69
C TRP A 387 -28.38 4.10 10.81
N SER A 388 -28.36 3.88 9.52
CA SER A 388 -28.29 4.89 8.47
C SER A 388 -29.20 4.52 7.32
N LYS A 389 -29.79 5.50 6.64
CA LYS A 389 -30.59 5.21 5.44
C LYS A 389 -29.70 4.69 4.32
N TYR A 390 -30.17 3.68 3.61
CA TYR A 390 -29.54 3.21 2.39
C TYR A 390 -29.82 4.15 1.22
N ASP A 391 -28.81 4.39 0.39
CA ASP A 391 -28.91 4.99 -0.93
C ASP A 391 -27.73 4.53 -1.80
N TYR A 392 -27.84 4.70 -3.10
CA TYR A 392 -26.73 4.43 -4.00
C TYR A 392 -25.60 5.45 -3.85
N LEU A 393 -24.40 5.06 -4.29
CA LEU A 393 -23.27 5.97 -4.36
C LEU A 393 -23.61 7.18 -5.25
N PRO A 394 -23.03 8.35 -4.98
CA PRO A 394 -23.31 9.55 -5.76
C PRO A 394 -23.05 9.34 -7.25
N LYS A 395 -23.89 9.94 -8.09
CA LYS A 395 -23.89 9.82 -9.54
C LYS A 395 -22.49 10.03 -10.15
N GLU A 396 -21.77 11.06 -9.70
CA GLU A 396 -20.43 11.38 -10.20
C GLU A 396 -19.42 10.28 -9.93
N PHE A 397 -19.57 9.56 -8.80
CA PHE A 397 -18.73 8.42 -8.47
C PHE A 397 -19.09 7.19 -9.33
N LEU A 398 -20.38 6.91 -9.50
CA LEU A 398 -20.85 5.82 -10.37
C LEU A 398 -20.42 6.04 -11.82
N GLU A 399 -20.56 7.25 -12.34
CA GLU A 399 -20.11 7.61 -13.69
C GLU A 399 -18.60 7.44 -13.85
N PHE A 400 -17.83 7.79 -12.82
CA PHE A 400 -16.38 7.59 -12.83
C PHE A 400 -16.00 6.11 -12.89
N ILE A 401 -16.65 5.24 -12.09
CA ILE A 401 -16.41 3.79 -12.13
C ILE A 401 -16.75 3.23 -13.52
N LEU A 402 -17.90 3.61 -14.07
CA LEU A 402 -18.36 3.16 -15.40
C LEU A 402 -17.41 3.60 -16.51
N GLU A 403 -16.89 4.82 -16.44
CA GLU A 403 -15.89 5.31 -17.40
C GLU A 403 -14.60 4.50 -17.34
N LYS A 404 -14.06 4.25 -16.14
CA LYS A 404 -12.87 3.42 -15.99
C LYS A 404 -13.09 2.00 -16.49
N TYR A 405 -14.25 1.42 -16.26
CA TYR A 405 -14.62 0.11 -16.81
C TYR A 405 -14.67 0.13 -18.35
N LYS A 406 -15.33 1.14 -18.95
CA LYS A 406 -15.42 1.30 -20.39
C LYS A 406 -14.04 1.46 -21.03
N ASN A 407 -13.19 2.31 -20.45
CA ASN A 407 -11.84 2.54 -20.97
C ASN A 407 -10.99 1.27 -20.90
N LYS A 408 -10.97 0.58 -19.75
CA LYS A 408 -10.31 -0.71 -19.59
C LYS A 408 -10.78 -1.73 -20.63
N THR A 409 -12.09 -1.80 -20.89
CA THR A 409 -12.66 -2.75 -21.86
C THR A 409 -12.32 -2.35 -23.30
N LYS A 410 -12.40 -1.05 -23.62
CA LYS A 410 -12.07 -0.49 -24.94
C LYS A 410 -10.66 -0.78 -25.37
N TYR A 411 -9.68 -0.68 -24.45
CA TYR A 411 -8.28 -0.84 -24.77
C TYR A 411 -7.78 -2.30 -24.66
N LYS A 412 -8.60 -3.20 -24.10
CA LYS A 412 -8.22 -4.61 -23.90
C LYS A 412 -7.96 -5.29 -25.24
N ASN A 413 -6.78 -5.89 -25.40
CA ASN A 413 -6.35 -6.61 -26.59
C ASN A 413 -6.30 -5.76 -27.88
N VAL A 414 -6.19 -4.44 -27.78
CA VAL A 414 -6.00 -3.54 -28.92
C VAL A 414 -4.51 -3.26 -29.07
N LYS A 415 -3.95 -3.63 -30.23
CA LYS A 415 -2.53 -3.44 -30.54
C LYS A 415 -2.17 -1.94 -30.50
N GLY A 416 -1.10 -1.61 -29.76
CA GLY A 416 -0.61 -0.24 -29.57
C GLY A 416 -1.32 0.54 -28.44
N MET A 417 -2.26 -0.10 -27.71
CA MET A 417 -2.97 0.51 -26.57
C MET A 417 -2.68 -0.21 -25.24
N GLU A 418 -1.58 -0.93 -25.17
CA GLU A 418 -1.20 -1.73 -24.00
C GLU A 418 -0.93 -0.86 -22.76
N VAL A 419 -0.32 0.32 -22.97
CA VAL A 419 -0.05 1.30 -21.89
C VAL A 419 -1.35 1.87 -21.35
N GLU A 420 -2.24 2.33 -22.21
CA GLU A 420 -3.55 2.86 -21.86
C GLU A 420 -4.41 1.82 -21.13
N TYR A 421 -4.41 0.58 -21.64
CA TYR A 421 -5.07 -0.54 -20.97
C TYR A 421 -4.53 -0.76 -19.57
N SER A 422 -3.21 -0.79 -19.41
CA SER A 422 -2.56 -1.04 -18.10
C SER A 422 -2.82 0.09 -17.12
N LYS A 423 -2.71 1.35 -17.56
CA LYS A 423 -3.05 2.53 -16.75
C LYS A 423 -4.51 2.49 -16.28
N GLU A 424 -5.47 2.29 -17.18
CA GLU A 424 -6.89 2.24 -16.83
C GLU A 424 -7.25 1.02 -15.97
N LYS A 425 -6.62 -0.14 -16.21
CA LYS A 425 -6.76 -1.33 -15.36
C LYS A 425 -6.26 -1.08 -13.95
N ASN A 426 -5.10 -0.44 -13.79
CA ASN A 426 -4.54 -0.12 -12.47
C ASN A 426 -5.40 0.93 -11.75
N LYS A 427 -5.86 1.98 -12.43
CA LYS A 427 -6.79 2.96 -11.88
C LYS A 427 -8.09 2.28 -11.44
N PHE A 428 -8.66 1.41 -12.27
CA PHE A 428 -9.88 0.68 -11.96
C PHE A 428 -9.74 -0.26 -10.75
N ASN A 429 -8.65 -1.01 -10.67
CA ASN A 429 -8.38 -1.88 -9.53
C ASN A 429 -8.08 -1.09 -8.23
N SER A 430 -7.50 0.10 -8.37
CA SER A 430 -7.21 0.99 -7.23
C SER A 430 -8.43 1.75 -6.70
N LEU A 431 -9.55 1.76 -7.43
CA LEU A 431 -10.80 2.45 -7.03
C LEU A 431 -11.27 2.02 -5.65
N TYR A 432 -11.39 0.72 -5.43
CA TYR A 432 -11.80 0.18 -4.16
C TYR A 432 -10.80 0.54 -3.04
N GLY A 433 -9.50 0.28 -3.26
CA GLY A 433 -8.46 0.61 -2.29
C GLY A 433 -8.40 2.11 -1.95
N MET A 434 -8.62 3.00 -2.95
CA MET A 434 -8.77 4.44 -2.73
C MET A 434 -9.93 4.73 -1.78
N SER A 435 -11.01 4.03 -1.96
CA SER A 435 -12.26 4.19 -1.27
C SER A 435 -12.20 3.74 0.20
N VAL A 436 -11.48 2.69 0.53
CA VAL A 436 -11.28 2.16 1.90
C VAL A 436 -9.96 2.63 2.54
N THR A 437 -9.34 3.68 1.99
CA THR A 437 -8.13 4.24 2.60
C THR A 437 -8.46 4.77 3.99
N ASN A 438 -7.83 4.21 5.01
CA ASN A 438 -7.86 4.79 6.34
C ASN A 438 -7.13 6.13 6.32
N THR A 439 -7.85 7.22 6.60
CA THR A 439 -7.32 8.58 6.61
C THR A 439 -6.85 9.05 7.96
N ILE A 440 -7.31 8.38 9.02
CA ILE A 440 -6.82 8.60 10.39
C ILE A 440 -6.02 7.37 10.77
N ARG A 441 -4.73 7.58 10.91
CA ARG A 441 -3.76 6.55 11.23
C ARG A 441 -2.92 7.04 12.38
N ASP A 442 -2.41 6.09 13.14
CA ASP A 442 -1.33 6.35 14.07
C ASP A 442 -0.18 7.06 13.35
N ASP A 443 0.48 7.93 14.05
CA ASP A 443 1.58 8.68 13.49
C ASP A 443 2.83 7.79 13.49
N VAL A 444 3.38 7.57 12.30
CA VAL A 444 4.64 6.85 12.12
C VAL A 444 5.74 7.88 12.00
N VAL A 445 6.54 7.99 13.03
CA VAL A 445 7.64 8.97 13.13
C VAL A 445 8.98 8.24 12.99
N PHE A 446 9.84 8.79 12.17
CA PHE A 446 11.24 8.40 12.09
C PHE A 446 12.09 9.45 12.80
N ASP A 447 12.85 9.02 13.79
CA ASP A 447 13.80 9.87 14.49
C ASP A 447 15.18 9.80 13.79
N PRO A 448 15.65 10.88 13.17
CA PRO A 448 16.91 10.89 12.46
C PRO A 448 18.14 10.79 13.39
N GLU A 449 18.03 11.18 14.67
CA GLU A 449 19.12 11.10 15.63
C GLU A 449 19.39 9.66 16.07
N THR A 450 18.34 8.92 16.38
CA THR A 450 18.43 7.52 16.83
C THR A 450 18.30 6.52 15.68
N THR A 451 17.88 6.97 14.51
CA THR A 451 17.52 6.13 13.34
C THR A 451 16.45 5.08 13.63
N LEU A 452 15.62 5.32 14.64
CA LEU A 452 14.55 4.43 15.06
C LEU A 452 13.19 4.91 14.57
N TRP A 453 12.25 3.98 14.48
CA TRP A 453 10.86 4.23 14.18
C TRP A 453 10.03 4.19 15.44
N GLN A 454 9.05 5.07 15.54
CA GLN A 454 8.03 5.09 16.59
C GLN A 454 6.66 5.10 15.94
N GLU A 455 5.78 4.25 16.41
CA GLU A 455 4.35 4.26 16.09
C GLU A 455 3.63 4.84 17.29
N LEU A 456 3.05 6.03 17.12
CA LEU A 456 2.36 6.78 18.18
C LEU A 456 0.86 6.58 17.98
N GLU A 457 0.24 5.81 18.86
CA GLU A 457 -1.22 5.64 18.90
C GLU A 457 -1.88 7.00 19.14
N LEU A 458 -2.92 7.30 18.35
CA LEU A 458 -3.67 8.54 18.48
C LEU A 458 -4.57 8.49 19.70
N THR A 459 -4.55 9.56 20.48
CA THR A 459 -5.55 9.81 21.52
C THR A 459 -6.90 10.12 20.89
N ASN A 460 -7.98 9.97 21.68
CA ASN A 460 -9.34 10.29 21.21
C ASN A 460 -9.45 11.75 20.75
N ASP A 461 -8.79 12.69 21.42
CA ASP A 461 -8.81 14.11 21.04
C ASP A 461 -8.10 14.35 19.70
N GLU A 462 -7.00 13.65 19.43
CA GLU A 462 -6.30 13.72 18.15
C GLU A 462 -7.12 13.08 17.03
N ILE A 463 -7.81 11.97 17.29
CA ILE A 463 -8.77 11.36 16.36
C ILE A 463 -9.87 12.36 16.01
N VAL A 464 -10.47 13.01 17.00
CA VAL A 464 -11.50 14.06 16.80
C VAL A 464 -10.96 15.21 15.95
N SER A 465 -9.76 15.71 16.28
CA SER A 465 -9.11 16.80 15.53
C SER A 465 -8.84 16.41 14.08
N LYS A 466 -8.28 15.23 13.84
CA LYS A 466 -8.02 14.70 12.48
C LYS A 466 -9.33 14.47 11.71
N LEU A 467 -10.38 13.97 12.36
CA LEU A 467 -11.73 13.81 11.75
C LEU A 467 -12.28 15.17 11.29
N TYR A 468 -12.17 16.17 12.12
CA TYR A 468 -12.63 17.53 11.81
C TYR A 468 -11.84 18.15 10.66
N ASP A 469 -10.53 17.97 10.61
CA ASP A 469 -9.68 18.41 9.51
C ASP A 469 -10.00 17.70 8.19
N GLU A 470 -10.26 16.40 8.22
CA GLU A 470 -10.68 15.66 7.05
C GLU A 470 -12.08 16.08 6.56
N GLU A 471 -12.99 16.41 7.48
CA GLU A 471 -14.30 16.96 7.15
C GLU A 471 -14.19 18.29 6.42
N LYS A 472 -13.28 19.17 6.85
CA LYS A 472 -12.99 20.43 6.15
C LYS A 472 -12.44 20.21 4.74
N LYS A 473 -11.60 19.19 4.53
CA LYS A 473 -11.07 18.80 3.22
C LYS A 473 -12.14 18.24 2.29
N GLY A 474 -13.24 17.76 2.81
CA GLY A 474 -14.52 17.48 2.11
C GLY A 474 -14.57 16.23 1.27
N PHE A 475 -13.45 15.73 0.74
CA PHE A 475 -13.44 14.54 -0.12
C PHE A 475 -13.21 13.25 0.67
N MET A 476 -12.40 13.30 1.69
CA MET A 476 -11.96 12.13 2.42
C MET A 476 -13.01 11.61 3.41
N SER A 477 -13.80 12.51 4.00
CA SER A 477 -14.91 12.13 4.86
C SER A 477 -15.99 11.30 4.16
N PHE A 478 -16.09 11.43 2.83
CA PHE A 478 -16.98 10.61 1.99
C PHE A 478 -16.55 9.14 1.91
N SER A 479 -15.27 8.85 1.87
CA SER A 479 -14.77 7.48 1.66
C SER A 479 -15.09 6.56 2.84
N TRP A 480 -15.18 7.05 4.04
CA TRP A 480 -15.18 6.22 5.24
C TRP A 480 -16.46 5.45 5.51
N ARG A 481 -17.60 6.15 5.52
CA ARG A 481 -18.90 5.52 5.76
C ARG A 481 -19.25 4.47 4.74
N MET A 482 -18.95 4.86 3.50
CA MET A 482 -19.40 4.10 2.36
C MET A 482 -18.62 2.83 2.20
N LEU A 483 -17.43 2.81 2.69
CA LEU A 483 -16.43 1.86 2.25
C LEU A 483 -15.98 0.91 3.32
N LEU A 484 -15.90 1.35 4.56
CA LEU A 484 -15.80 0.44 5.70
C LEU A 484 -17.04 -0.46 5.80
N TYR A 485 -18.19 0.05 5.32
CA TYR A 485 -19.43 -0.72 5.25
C TYR A 485 -19.53 -1.64 4.02
N SER A 486 -18.77 -1.39 2.97
CA SER A 486 -18.93 -2.09 1.68
C SER A 486 -18.39 -3.51 1.67
N MET A 487 -17.48 -3.86 2.57
CA MET A 487 -16.78 -5.14 2.53
C MET A 487 -17.68 -6.35 2.79
N GLY A 488 -18.64 -6.23 3.67
CA GLY A 488 -19.62 -7.30 3.88
C GLY A 488 -20.49 -7.63 2.67
N LYS A 489 -20.46 -6.77 1.62
CA LYS A 489 -21.23 -6.97 0.38
C LYS A 489 -20.46 -7.73 -0.70
N ILE A 490 -19.16 -7.91 -0.55
CA ILE A 490 -18.28 -8.59 -1.49
C ILE A 490 -18.01 -10.01 -1.03
#